data_c2c3d0e44c68affab5c7b7491cb9fb01
#
_entry.id   c2c3d0e44c68affab5c7b7491cb9fb01
#
_cell.length_a   1.000
_cell.length_b   1.000
_cell.length_c   1.000
_cell.angle_alpha   90.00
_cell.angle_beta   90.00
_cell.angle_gamma   90.00
#
_symmetry.space_group_name_H-M   'P 1'
#
loop_
_entity.id
_entity.type
_entity.pdbx_description
1 polymer ?
#
loop_
_entity_poly.entity_id
_entity_poly.type
_entity_poly.pdbx_seq_one_letter_code
_entity_poly.pdbx_strand_id
1 'polypeptide(L)'
;MVQGVNEMKYVEERALKEQFWKKYGYRSNIIAYQFECKARTGGVDLLTVEKVKDDKGFHIELCSFEFKLADIDKAFSQAHLNSEFCHKNFVIVPMDKKKVILDKYSNYFRKYPSIG
;
A
#
# COMPACT_ATOMS: atom_id res chain seq x y z
N MET A 1 5.41 -1.82 -0.73
CA MET A 1 5.97 -1.83 -2.09
C MET A 1 6.58 -0.51 -2.44
N VAL A 2 7.67 -0.53 -3.14
CA VAL A 2 8.43 0.67 -3.42
C VAL A 2 8.42 0.97 -4.91
N GLN A 3 8.20 2.23 -5.26
CA GLN A 3 8.30 2.70 -6.63
C GLN A 3 9.68 3.27 -6.88
N GLY A 4 10.40 2.69 -7.82
CA GLY A 4 11.68 3.21 -8.22
C GLY A 4 11.50 4.38 -9.16
N VAL A 5 11.84 5.54 -8.69
CA VAL A 5 11.90 6.75 -9.52
C VAL A 5 13.31 7.26 -9.58
N ASN A 6 14.25 6.38 -9.35
CA ASN A 6 15.67 6.67 -9.40
C ASN A 6 16.03 7.95 -8.62
N GLU A 7 16.44 8.99 -9.28
CA GLU A 7 17.02 10.17 -8.64
C GLU A 7 16.02 11.23 -8.25
N MET A 8 14.77 11.10 -8.67
CA MET A 8 13.76 12.09 -8.31
C MET A 8 13.32 11.92 -6.88
N LYS A 9 13.31 13.03 -6.17
CA LYS A 9 12.70 13.08 -4.84
C LYS A 9 11.29 13.59 -4.97
N TYR A 10 10.37 12.92 -4.32
CA TYR A 10 9.00 13.40 -4.27
C TYR A 10 8.92 14.55 -3.29
N VAL A 11 8.33 15.66 -3.70
CA VAL A 11 8.12 16.81 -2.84
C VAL A 11 6.79 16.70 -2.10
N GLU A 12 5.89 15.85 -2.59
CA GLU A 12 4.59 15.65 -1.95
C GLU A 12 4.08 14.24 -2.25
N GLU A 13 3.23 13.75 -1.36
CA GLU A 13 2.67 12.39 -1.45
C GLU A 13 1.84 12.18 -2.70
N ARG A 14 1.22 13.23 -3.23
CA ARG A 14 0.44 13.13 -4.46
C ARG A 14 1.28 12.66 -5.64
N ALA A 15 2.50 13.13 -5.75
CA ALA A 15 3.41 12.70 -6.81
C ALA A 15 3.72 11.21 -6.69
N LEU A 16 3.92 10.73 -5.46
CA LEU A 16 4.16 9.32 -5.20
C LEU A 16 2.94 8.47 -5.59
N LYS A 17 1.73 8.92 -5.25
CA LYS A 17 0.49 8.23 -5.62
C LYS A 17 0.35 8.12 -7.14
N GLU A 18 0.57 9.22 -7.85
CA GLU A 18 0.45 9.25 -9.31
C GLU A 18 1.45 8.32 -9.97
N GLN A 19 2.70 8.32 -9.49
CA GLN A 19 3.74 7.45 -10.03
C GLN A 19 3.43 5.98 -9.78
N PHE A 20 2.95 5.65 -8.60
CA PHE A 20 2.53 4.30 -8.26
C PHE A 20 1.38 3.85 -9.16
N TRP A 21 0.35 4.67 -9.30
CA TRP A 21 -0.87 4.31 -10.02
C TRP A 21 -0.64 4.13 -11.50
N LYS A 22 0.31 4.82 -12.09
CA LYS A 22 0.66 4.65 -13.50
C LYS A 22 0.99 3.20 -13.85
N LYS A 23 1.58 2.46 -12.90
CA LYS A 23 1.96 1.07 -13.11
C LYS A 23 0.94 0.11 -12.52
N TYR A 24 0.54 0.36 -11.28
CA TYR A 24 -0.33 -0.56 -10.58
C TYR A 24 -1.76 -0.55 -11.12
N GLY A 25 -2.26 0.60 -11.51
CA GLY A 25 -3.62 0.75 -11.99
C GLY A 25 -3.93 0.03 -13.31
N TYR A 26 -2.91 -0.39 -14.05
CA TYR A 26 -3.09 -1.15 -15.28
C TYR A 26 -3.37 -2.64 -15.05
N ARG A 27 -3.28 -3.12 -13.85
CA ARG A 27 -3.50 -4.55 -13.57
C ARG A 27 -4.96 -4.91 -13.84
N SER A 28 -5.15 -5.93 -14.69
CA SER A 28 -6.48 -6.34 -15.13
C SER A 28 -7.32 -6.97 -14.01
N ASN A 29 -6.69 -7.39 -12.92
CA ASN A 29 -7.40 -8.01 -11.81
C ASN A 29 -7.99 -6.99 -10.82
N ILE A 30 -7.77 -5.69 -11.02
CA ILE A 30 -8.41 -4.66 -10.21
C ILE A 30 -9.84 -4.48 -10.69
N ILE A 31 -10.81 -4.78 -9.82
CA ILE A 31 -12.23 -4.68 -10.13
C ILE A 31 -12.75 -3.28 -9.86
N ALA A 32 -12.28 -2.67 -8.78
CA ALA A 32 -12.71 -1.34 -8.37
C ALA A 32 -11.61 -0.69 -7.55
N TYR A 33 -11.65 0.62 -7.45
CA TYR A 33 -10.70 1.36 -6.62
C TYR A 33 -11.27 2.71 -6.21
N GLN A 34 -10.73 3.26 -5.12
CA GLN A 34 -11.08 4.60 -4.67
C GLN A 34 -9.92 5.21 -3.92
N PHE A 35 -9.48 6.38 -4.36
CA PHE A 35 -8.52 7.20 -3.62
C PHE A 35 -9.26 7.97 -2.54
N GLU A 36 -8.56 8.24 -1.43
CA GLU A 36 -9.10 8.97 -0.28
C GLU A 36 -10.42 8.36 0.19
N CYS A 37 -10.41 7.05 0.38
CA CYS A 37 -11.59 6.30 0.75
C CYS A 37 -11.88 6.43 2.25
N LYS A 38 -13.11 6.83 2.59
CA LYS A 38 -13.51 7.04 3.99
C LYS A 38 -14.02 5.76 4.63
N ALA A 39 -13.30 4.67 4.45
CA ALA A 39 -13.66 3.38 5.03
C ALA A 39 -13.40 3.32 6.54
N ARG A 40 -12.62 4.27 7.06
CA ARG A 40 -12.38 4.44 8.50
C ARG A 40 -12.15 5.92 8.82
N THR A 41 -12.13 6.25 10.10
CA THR A 41 -11.76 7.59 10.55
C THR A 41 -10.36 7.95 10.05
N GLY A 42 -10.22 9.10 9.45
CA GLY A 42 -8.96 9.56 8.83
C GLY A 42 -8.78 9.10 7.39
N GLY A 43 -9.60 8.16 6.94
CA GLY A 43 -9.58 7.69 5.56
C GLY A 43 -8.43 6.73 5.24
N VAL A 44 -8.53 6.09 4.08
CA VAL A 44 -7.50 5.23 3.49
C VAL A 44 -7.04 5.91 2.22
N ASP A 45 -5.73 6.05 2.02
CA ASP A 45 -5.20 6.77 0.85
C ASP A 45 -5.67 6.17 -0.46
N LEU A 46 -5.63 4.85 -0.57
CA LEU A 46 -6.15 4.12 -1.73
C LEU A 46 -6.67 2.77 -1.27
N LEU A 47 -7.87 2.44 -1.72
CA LEU A 47 -8.47 1.13 -1.50
C LEU A 47 -8.75 0.50 -2.85
N THR A 48 -8.36 -0.77 -3.02
CA THR A 48 -8.67 -1.52 -4.24
C THR A 48 -9.44 -2.79 -3.89
N VAL A 49 -10.26 -3.23 -4.83
CA VAL A 49 -10.91 -4.54 -4.80
C VAL A 49 -10.29 -5.34 -5.91
N GLU A 50 -9.67 -6.46 -5.57
CA GLU A 50 -8.85 -7.21 -6.51
C GLU A 50 -9.28 -8.67 -6.58
N LYS A 51 -9.22 -9.21 -7.80
CA LYS A 51 -9.51 -10.61 -8.07
C LYS A 51 -8.22 -11.40 -7.96
N VAL A 52 -8.22 -12.44 -7.13
CA VAL A 52 -7.02 -13.26 -6.87
C VAL A 52 -7.34 -14.71 -7.19
N LYS A 53 -6.49 -15.35 -7.98
CA LYS A 53 -6.65 -16.76 -8.31
C LYS A 53 -6.37 -17.63 -7.10
N ASP A 54 -7.16 -18.69 -6.97
CA ASP A 54 -6.99 -19.71 -5.93
C ASP A 54 -7.34 -21.10 -6.45
N ASP A 55 -7.32 -22.10 -5.59
CA ASP A 55 -7.57 -23.50 -5.96
C ASP A 55 -8.99 -23.74 -6.48
N LYS A 56 -9.94 -22.87 -6.15
CA LYS A 56 -11.35 -22.99 -6.53
C LYS A 56 -11.73 -22.06 -7.67
N GLY A 57 -10.76 -21.40 -8.29
CA GLY A 57 -10.96 -20.44 -9.35
C GLY A 57 -10.43 -19.08 -8.96
N PHE A 58 -11.19 -18.31 -8.20
CA PHE A 58 -10.73 -17.03 -7.68
C PHE A 58 -11.52 -16.61 -6.45
N HIS A 59 -10.95 -15.64 -5.74
CA HIS A 59 -11.66 -14.93 -4.67
C HIS A 59 -11.36 -13.43 -4.78
N ILE A 60 -12.07 -12.63 -3.99
CA ILE A 60 -11.94 -11.19 -4.00
C ILE A 60 -11.17 -10.77 -2.76
N GLU A 61 -10.21 -9.86 -2.93
CA GLU A 61 -9.45 -9.28 -1.83
C GLU A 61 -9.59 -7.79 -1.81
N LEU A 62 -9.68 -7.24 -0.61
CA LEU A 62 -9.67 -5.82 -0.37
C LEU A 62 -8.24 -5.44 0.04
N CYS A 63 -7.66 -4.47 -0.66
CA CYS A 63 -6.27 -4.07 -0.44
C CYS A 63 -6.20 -2.58 -0.13
N SER A 64 -5.45 -2.23 0.91
CA SER A 64 -5.24 -0.84 1.28
C SER A 64 -3.81 -0.41 0.98
N PHE A 65 -3.64 0.87 0.65
CA PHE A 65 -2.36 1.46 0.34
C PHE A 65 -2.25 2.80 1.06
N GLU A 66 -1.21 2.96 1.86
CA GLU A 66 -0.89 4.23 2.51
C GLU A 66 0.40 4.76 1.90
N PHE A 67 0.40 6.03 1.50
CA PHE A 67 1.54 6.65 0.82
C PHE A 67 2.22 7.64 1.76
N LYS A 68 3.52 7.47 1.98
CA LYS A 68 4.30 8.34 2.87
C LYS A 68 5.67 8.64 2.29
N LEU A 69 6.09 9.91 2.41
CA LEU A 69 7.44 10.33 2.08
C LEU A 69 8.35 10.25 3.31
N ALA A 70 7.77 10.49 4.47
CA ALA A 70 8.43 10.46 5.78
C ALA A 70 7.41 9.94 6.79
N ASP A 71 7.79 9.90 8.06
CA ASP A 71 6.91 9.43 9.13
C ASP A 71 6.39 8.02 8.86
N ILE A 72 7.31 7.12 8.62
CA ILE A 72 6.99 5.74 8.25
C ILE A 72 6.24 5.00 9.37
N ASP A 73 6.53 5.31 10.62
CA ASP A 73 5.83 4.71 11.75
C ASP A 73 4.33 5.00 11.69
N LYS A 74 3.95 6.22 11.29
CA LYS A 74 2.55 6.59 11.13
C LYS A 74 1.91 5.79 9.99
N ALA A 75 2.63 5.58 8.89
CA ALA A 75 2.13 4.77 7.77
C ALA A 75 1.83 3.34 8.22
N PHE A 76 2.71 2.74 9.01
CA PHE A 76 2.48 1.39 9.53
C PHE A 76 1.32 1.35 10.52
N SER A 77 1.15 2.38 11.34
CA SER A 77 -0.01 2.47 12.22
C SER A 77 -1.31 2.51 11.42
N GLN A 78 -1.33 3.27 10.35
CA GLN A 78 -2.49 3.35 9.45
C GLN A 78 -2.76 2.02 8.74
N ALA A 79 -1.72 1.36 8.25
CA ALA A 79 -1.85 0.04 7.63
C ALA A 79 -2.38 -0.98 8.63
N HIS A 80 -1.96 -0.90 9.87
CA HIS A 80 -2.44 -1.78 10.93
C HIS A 80 -3.95 -1.57 11.18
N LEU A 81 -4.41 -0.33 11.21
CA LEU A 81 -5.84 -0.04 11.32
C LEU A 81 -6.60 -0.62 10.12
N ASN A 82 -6.05 -0.46 8.92
CA ASN A 82 -6.66 -0.99 7.70
C ASN A 82 -6.73 -2.52 7.72
N SER A 83 -5.81 -3.20 8.40
CA SER A 83 -5.77 -4.65 8.45
C SER A 83 -6.98 -5.25 9.16
N GLU A 84 -7.76 -4.45 9.88
CA GLU A 84 -9.00 -4.93 10.51
C GLU A 84 -10.07 -5.27 9.48
N PHE A 85 -10.02 -4.68 8.28
CA PHE A 85 -11.03 -4.91 7.25
C PHE A 85 -10.46 -5.20 5.86
N CYS A 86 -9.15 -5.13 5.68
CA CYS A 86 -8.49 -5.41 4.40
C CYS A 86 -7.63 -6.66 4.50
N HIS A 87 -7.63 -7.46 3.43
CA HIS A 87 -6.84 -8.69 3.34
C HIS A 87 -5.34 -8.39 3.23
N LYS A 88 -5.00 -7.35 2.47
CA LYS A 88 -3.61 -6.93 2.28
C LYS A 88 -3.51 -5.42 2.49
N ASN A 89 -2.41 -4.99 3.10
CA ASN A 89 -2.25 -3.61 3.52
C ASN A 89 -0.81 -3.18 3.22
N PHE A 90 -0.66 -2.25 2.29
CA PHE A 90 0.64 -1.85 1.79
C PHE A 90 1.01 -0.44 2.22
N VAL A 91 2.28 -0.25 2.51
CA VAL A 91 2.86 1.06 2.70
C VAL A 91 3.75 1.35 1.50
N ILE A 92 3.48 2.43 0.80
CA ILE A 92 4.19 2.82 -0.41
C ILE A 92 5.07 4.02 -0.09
N VAL A 93 6.35 3.86 -0.37
CA VAL A 93 7.37 4.87 -0.04
C VAL A 93 8.34 5.03 -1.21
N PRO A 94 9.09 6.13 -1.27
CA PRO A 94 10.16 6.28 -2.26
C PRO A 94 11.22 5.18 -2.11
N MET A 95 11.86 4.84 -3.22
CA MET A 95 12.84 3.75 -3.28
C MET A 95 13.98 3.94 -2.29
N ASP A 96 14.40 5.17 -2.03
CA ASP A 96 15.51 5.46 -1.11
C ASP A 96 15.20 5.12 0.35
N LYS A 97 13.95 4.87 0.70
CA LYS A 97 13.54 4.45 2.04
C LYS A 97 13.52 2.95 2.24
N LYS A 98 13.67 2.17 1.16
CA LYS A 98 13.48 0.73 1.18
C LYS A 98 14.40 0.02 2.18
N LYS A 99 15.69 0.33 2.16
CA LYS A 99 16.65 -0.34 3.03
C LYS A 99 16.36 -0.09 4.50
N VAL A 100 16.07 1.15 4.85
CA VAL A 100 15.76 1.53 6.23
C VAL A 100 14.54 0.77 6.74
N ILE A 101 13.52 0.66 5.89
CA ILE A 101 12.28 -0.04 6.24
C ILE A 101 12.53 -1.53 6.42
N LEU A 102 13.24 -2.16 5.50
CA LEU A 102 13.52 -3.59 5.59
C LEU A 102 14.35 -3.92 6.83
N ASP A 103 15.31 -3.06 7.17
CA ASP A 103 16.15 -3.27 8.36
C ASP A 103 15.36 -3.06 9.66
N LYS A 104 14.55 -2.01 9.71
CA LYS A 104 13.83 -1.63 10.93
C LYS A 104 12.59 -2.48 11.19
N TYR A 105 11.87 -2.86 10.14
CA TYR A 105 10.54 -3.49 10.25
C TYR A 105 10.50 -4.96 9.86
N SER A 106 11.63 -5.63 9.66
CA SER A 106 11.64 -7.03 9.24
C SER A 106 10.84 -7.94 10.19
N ASN A 107 10.97 -7.74 11.50
CA ASN A 107 10.22 -8.52 12.48
C ASN A 107 8.73 -8.19 12.46
N TYR A 108 8.42 -6.93 12.20
CA TYR A 108 7.03 -6.47 12.09
C TYR A 108 6.30 -7.18 10.94
N PHE A 109 6.92 -7.24 9.77
CA PHE A 109 6.33 -7.92 8.61
C PHE A 109 6.12 -9.40 8.86
N ARG A 110 7.03 -10.02 9.60
CA ARG A 110 6.92 -11.43 9.95
C ARG A 110 5.74 -11.68 10.89
N LYS A 111 5.51 -10.77 11.83
CA LYS A 111 4.42 -10.86 12.80
C LYS A 111 3.07 -10.53 12.16
N TYR A 112 3.05 -9.61 11.20
CA TYR A 112 1.83 -9.15 10.54
C TYR A 112 1.93 -9.36 9.03
N PRO A 113 1.73 -10.60 8.55
CA PRO A 113 1.95 -10.92 7.13
C PRO A 113 0.99 -10.23 6.16
N SER A 114 -0.14 -9.69 6.63
CA SER A 114 -1.04 -8.93 5.77
C SER A 114 -0.55 -7.52 5.48
N ILE A 115 0.55 -7.08 6.11
CA ILE A 115 1.11 -5.74 5.94
C ILE A 115 2.45 -5.85 5.23
N GLY A 116 2.60 -5.05 4.20
CA GLY A 116 3.83 -5.07 3.39
C GLY A 116 4.27 -3.76 2.78
#